data_6b7b960587b4b0ba71ac88c5e6a50d25
#
_entry.id   6b7b960587b4b0ba71ac88c5e6a50d25
#
_cell.length_a   1.000
_cell.length_b   1.000
_cell.length_c   1.000
_cell.angle_alpha   90.00
_cell.angle_beta   90.00
_cell.angle_gamma   90.00
#
_symmetry.space_group_name_H-M   'P 1'
#
loop_
_entity.id
_entity.type
_entity.pdbx_description
1 polymer ?
#
loop_
_entity_poly.entity_id
_entity_poly.type
_entity_poly.pdbx_seq_one_letter_code
_entity_poly.pdbx_strand_id
1 'polypeptide(L)'
;MRITRRRGPVGFALDRKHDYDLAFWRHYNEAEAAVREFAPDIVHITGPSDAGQLGALVAHRLGVPLAASWHTNVHQYAEQRASGLLGFLPRTQREQVGELIRESALTAVLRFYKIPRLLFAPNPELMGLLERRTGKPVYSMRRGVDTQLFSPERRDRTGGPFVIGYVGRLTIEKNIRFLAELERSLETAGLPDFRFSIVGQGAEEEWLRANMRRAVFAGVLNGEALARAYANMDAFVFPSHTDTFGNVVLEALASGVPAIVTDRGGPQFVVRHGETGFVAQNPGEFVSHIRRLAAGRDRLQMMRTAARECALQASWDAIFDGVYADYSRELRNLAAGSRTGVRAQRAVAAPPVG
;
A
#
# COMPACT_ATOMS: atom_id res chain seq x y z
N MET A 1 24.76 5.32 0.84
CA MET A 1 25.28 4.56 2.00
C MET A 1 24.25 3.52 2.43
N ARG A 2 24.61 2.26 2.58
CA ARG A 2 23.73 1.22 3.15
C ARG A 2 24.23 0.93 4.55
N ILE A 3 23.44 1.25 5.57
CA ILE A 3 23.67 0.73 6.92
C ILE A 3 23.35 -0.74 6.88
N THR A 4 24.37 -1.60 6.81
CA THR A 4 24.19 -3.06 6.79
C THR A 4 23.76 -3.51 8.18
N ARG A 5 22.51 -3.99 8.32
CA ARG A 5 22.03 -4.58 9.55
C ARG A 5 22.86 -5.82 9.93
N ARG A 6 23.58 -5.74 11.02
CA ARG A 6 23.95 -6.94 11.79
C ARG A 6 22.81 -7.20 12.79
N ARG A 7 22.25 -8.41 12.76
CA ARG A 7 21.21 -8.84 13.73
C ARG A 7 21.71 -8.53 15.14
N GLY A 8 21.06 -7.62 15.83
CA GLY A 8 21.46 -7.24 17.17
C GLY A 8 21.01 -8.24 18.23
N PRO A 9 21.61 -8.20 19.42
CA PRO A 9 21.27 -9.13 20.52
C PRO A 9 19.82 -9.02 20.99
N VAL A 10 19.10 -7.96 20.62
CA VAL A 10 17.71 -7.66 21.02
C VAL A 10 16.80 -7.50 19.81
N GLY A 11 17.21 -8.06 18.66
CA GLY A 11 16.40 -8.05 17.43
C GLY A 11 15.45 -9.24 17.39
N PHE A 12 14.18 -8.99 17.04
CA PHE A 12 13.21 -10.05 16.80
C PHE A 12 12.63 -9.93 15.39
N ALA A 13 12.33 -11.09 14.79
CA ALA A 13 11.71 -11.12 13.48
C ALA A 13 10.23 -10.70 13.57
N LEU A 14 9.87 -9.65 12.86
CA LEU A 14 8.47 -9.29 12.65
C LEU A 14 7.81 -10.26 11.65
N ASP A 15 8.54 -10.62 10.59
CA ASP A 15 8.19 -11.68 9.64
C ASP A 15 9.48 -12.27 9.04
N ARG A 16 9.35 -13.16 8.01
CA ARG A 16 10.52 -13.81 7.35
C ARG A 16 11.50 -12.81 6.68
N LYS A 17 11.10 -11.57 6.46
CA LYS A 17 11.88 -10.54 5.75
C LYS A 17 12.16 -9.29 6.58
N HIS A 18 11.49 -9.11 7.70
CA HIS A 18 11.57 -7.89 8.51
C HIS A 18 11.95 -8.23 9.95
N ASP A 19 13.12 -7.78 10.35
CA ASP A 19 13.57 -7.78 11.73
C ASP A 19 13.35 -6.40 12.34
N TYR A 20 12.97 -6.34 13.61
CA TYR A 20 12.92 -5.11 14.40
C TYR A 20 14.04 -5.15 15.44
N ASP A 21 14.81 -4.09 15.54
CA ASP A 21 15.92 -3.98 16.48
C ASP A 21 15.59 -2.98 17.59
N LEU A 22 15.32 -3.49 18.78
CA LEU A 22 15.07 -2.64 19.94
C LEU A 22 16.27 -1.78 20.33
N ALA A 23 17.48 -2.19 19.98
CA ALA A 23 18.71 -1.46 20.26
C ALA A 23 19.16 -0.59 19.06
N PHE A 24 18.22 -0.07 18.27
CA PHE A 24 18.51 0.72 17.06
C PHE A 24 19.37 1.98 17.34
N TRP A 25 19.35 2.52 18.54
CA TRP A 25 20.17 3.67 18.98
C TRP A 25 21.68 3.43 18.89
N ARG A 26 22.15 2.17 18.89
CA ARG A 26 23.58 1.85 18.69
C ARG A 26 24.12 2.34 17.35
N HIS A 27 23.25 2.53 16.36
CA HIS A 27 23.58 3.06 15.04
C HIS A 27 23.46 4.59 14.96
N TYR A 28 23.18 5.25 16.11
CA TYR A 28 22.93 6.70 16.13
C TYR A 28 24.11 7.51 15.60
N ASN A 29 25.33 7.29 16.11
CA ASN A 29 26.49 8.07 15.72
C ASN A 29 26.83 7.90 14.23
N GLU A 30 26.70 6.68 13.70
CA GLU A 30 26.92 6.38 12.29
C GLU A 30 25.86 7.07 11.41
N ALA A 31 24.60 7.00 11.81
CA ALA A 31 23.50 7.64 11.10
C ALA A 31 23.59 9.17 11.15
N GLU A 32 23.92 9.74 12.31
CA GLU A 32 24.12 11.18 12.45
C GLU A 32 25.28 11.69 11.59
N ALA A 33 26.42 11.01 11.60
CA ALA A 33 27.57 11.37 10.78
C ALA A 33 27.22 11.36 9.29
N ALA A 34 26.52 10.32 8.82
CA ALA A 34 26.09 10.19 7.44
C ALA A 34 25.12 11.29 7.00
N VAL A 35 24.12 11.62 7.84
CA VAL A 35 23.15 12.68 7.54
C VAL A 35 23.84 14.05 7.57
N ARG A 36 24.78 14.27 8.49
CA ARG A 36 25.56 15.51 8.56
C ARG A 36 26.45 15.70 7.34
N GLU A 37 27.13 14.65 6.88
CA GLU A 37 27.97 14.66 5.68
C GLU A 37 27.13 14.92 4.41
N PHE A 38 25.98 14.25 4.30
CA PHE A 38 25.07 14.41 3.16
C PHE A 38 24.36 15.78 3.14
N ALA A 39 24.21 16.42 4.32
CA ALA A 39 23.56 17.72 4.52
C ALA A 39 22.21 17.87 3.80
N PRO A 40 21.21 16.99 4.02
CA PRO A 40 19.93 17.04 3.32
C PRO A 40 19.07 18.22 3.78
N ASP A 41 18.26 18.76 2.88
CA ASP A 41 17.22 19.76 3.20
C ASP A 41 16.05 19.16 3.97
N ILE A 42 15.82 17.85 3.82
CA ILE A 42 14.73 17.11 4.45
C ILE A 42 15.12 15.63 4.68
N VAL A 43 14.68 15.06 5.79
CA VAL A 43 14.76 13.62 6.06
C VAL A 43 13.36 13.03 5.90
N HIS A 44 13.21 12.00 5.07
CA HIS A 44 11.95 11.29 4.89
C HIS A 44 12.03 9.87 5.43
N ILE A 45 11.12 9.53 6.33
CA ILE A 45 10.98 8.20 6.92
C ILE A 45 9.69 7.51 6.44
N THR A 46 9.74 6.18 6.32
CA THR A 46 8.63 5.38 5.80
C THR A 46 7.74 4.77 6.88
N GLY A 47 7.74 5.34 8.08
CA GLY A 47 6.90 4.91 9.20
C GLY A 47 7.67 4.68 10.50
N PRO A 48 7.01 4.18 11.56
CA PRO A 48 7.56 4.04 12.91
C PRO A 48 8.43 2.80 13.11
N SER A 49 9.15 2.34 12.08
CA SER A 49 10.13 1.26 12.21
C SER A 49 11.34 1.72 13.05
N ASP A 50 12.23 0.80 13.43
CA ASP A 50 13.50 1.11 14.08
C ASP A 50 14.33 2.14 13.27
N ALA A 51 14.45 1.94 11.96
CA ALA A 51 15.10 2.90 11.07
C ALA A 51 14.35 4.25 11.01
N GLY A 52 13.00 4.22 11.04
CA GLY A 52 12.18 5.43 11.08
C GLY A 52 12.35 6.21 12.38
N GLN A 53 12.42 5.54 13.53
CA GLN A 53 12.67 6.16 14.83
C GLN A 53 14.09 6.75 14.90
N LEU A 54 15.09 6.02 14.39
CA LEU A 54 16.46 6.52 14.29
C LEU A 54 16.55 7.76 13.41
N GLY A 55 15.91 7.72 12.22
CA GLY A 55 15.86 8.85 11.30
C GLY A 55 15.18 10.08 11.92
N ALA A 56 14.08 9.89 12.66
CA ALA A 56 13.41 10.97 13.36
C ALA A 56 14.29 11.60 14.46
N LEU A 57 15.02 10.77 15.22
CA LEU A 57 15.94 11.24 16.26
C LEU A 57 17.09 12.05 15.66
N VAL A 58 17.71 11.56 14.59
CA VAL A 58 18.83 12.24 13.91
C VAL A 58 18.35 13.54 13.28
N ALA A 59 17.21 13.54 12.58
CA ALA A 59 16.63 14.75 11.98
C ALA A 59 16.37 15.83 13.05
N HIS A 60 15.77 15.44 14.18
CA HIS A 60 15.52 16.35 15.30
C HIS A 60 16.83 16.95 15.86
N ARG A 61 17.85 16.10 16.07
CA ARG A 61 19.14 16.55 16.63
C ARG A 61 19.88 17.52 15.72
N LEU A 62 19.78 17.30 14.41
CA LEU A 62 20.42 18.15 13.39
C LEU A 62 19.58 19.35 12.97
N GLY A 63 18.34 19.47 13.46
CA GLY A 63 17.43 20.55 13.07
C GLY A 63 16.94 20.44 11.62
N VAL A 64 17.04 19.25 11.01
CA VAL A 64 16.59 19.00 9.64
C VAL A 64 15.07 18.70 9.64
N PRO A 65 14.28 19.32 8.75
CA PRO A 65 12.86 19.02 8.61
C PRO A 65 12.60 17.54 8.38
N LEU A 66 11.62 16.98 9.09
CA LEU A 66 11.25 15.56 9.00
C LEU A 66 9.93 15.42 8.22
N ALA A 67 9.95 14.56 7.20
CA ALA A 67 8.76 14.05 6.52
C ALA A 67 8.54 12.58 6.88
N ALA A 68 7.29 12.15 6.88
CA ALA A 68 6.94 10.74 7.06
C ALA A 68 5.81 10.30 6.14
N SER A 69 5.90 9.08 5.62
CA SER A 69 4.84 8.47 4.82
C SER A 69 4.25 7.24 5.50
N TRP A 70 2.91 7.08 5.36
CA TRP A 70 2.20 5.90 5.83
C TRP A 70 2.16 4.83 4.74
N HIS A 71 2.79 3.69 4.98
CA HIS A 71 2.85 2.61 3.98
C HIS A 71 2.21 1.30 4.43
N THR A 72 2.07 1.10 5.75
CA THR A 72 1.63 -0.17 6.32
C THR A 72 0.66 0.07 7.47
N ASN A 73 -0.44 -0.66 7.48
CA ASN A 73 -1.42 -0.64 8.57
C ASN A 73 -0.93 -1.51 9.74
N VAL A 74 0.10 -1.04 10.44
CA VAL A 74 0.74 -1.77 11.57
C VAL A 74 -0.28 -2.19 12.63
N HIS A 75 -1.29 -1.37 12.89
CA HIS A 75 -2.36 -1.65 13.86
C HIS A 75 -3.22 -2.86 13.47
N GLN A 76 -3.49 -3.07 12.18
CA GLN A 76 -4.22 -4.25 11.68
C GLN A 76 -3.40 -5.53 11.83
N TYR A 77 -2.09 -5.46 11.58
CA TYR A 77 -1.18 -6.59 11.84
C TYR A 77 -1.07 -6.94 13.32
N ALA A 78 -1.09 -5.94 14.22
CA ALA A 78 -1.07 -6.16 15.66
C ALA A 78 -2.31 -6.92 16.13
N GLU A 79 -3.50 -6.51 15.66
CA GLU A 79 -4.77 -7.20 15.92
C GLU A 79 -4.76 -8.65 15.45
N GLN A 80 -4.35 -8.90 14.21
CA GLN A 80 -4.34 -10.25 13.63
C GLN A 80 -3.40 -11.20 14.39
N ARG A 81 -2.22 -10.73 14.77
CA ARG A 81 -1.28 -11.52 15.58
C ARG A 81 -1.82 -11.82 16.96
N ALA A 82 -2.42 -10.82 17.61
CA ALA A 82 -3.05 -11.02 18.91
C ALA A 82 -4.21 -12.02 18.82
N SER A 83 -5.07 -11.91 17.82
CA SER A 83 -6.17 -12.85 17.61
C SER A 83 -5.71 -14.29 17.42
N GLY A 84 -4.55 -14.50 16.77
CA GLY A 84 -3.91 -15.81 16.64
C GLY A 84 -3.43 -16.38 17.97
N LEU A 85 -2.85 -15.55 18.85
CA LEU A 85 -2.37 -15.96 20.16
C LEU A 85 -3.51 -16.17 21.18
N LEU A 86 -4.64 -15.49 20.99
CA LEU A 86 -5.82 -15.53 21.87
C LEU A 86 -6.84 -16.59 21.44
N GLY A 87 -6.43 -17.60 20.67
CA GLY A 87 -7.29 -18.68 20.17
C GLY A 87 -8.01 -19.49 21.29
N PHE A 88 -7.51 -19.44 22.53
CA PHE A 88 -8.11 -20.08 23.71
C PHE A 88 -9.29 -19.31 24.30
N LEU A 89 -9.52 -18.04 23.89
CA LEU A 89 -10.64 -17.23 24.37
C LEU A 89 -11.92 -17.47 23.54
N PRO A 90 -13.11 -17.35 24.17
CA PRO A 90 -14.37 -17.29 23.44
C PRO A 90 -14.33 -16.21 22.35
N ARG A 91 -15.04 -16.47 21.23
CA ARG A 91 -14.99 -15.60 20.03
C ARG A 91 -15.29 -14.13 20.34
N THR A 92 -16.31 -13.83 21.14
CA THR A 92 -16.71 -12.47 21.51
C THR A 92 -15.62 -11.73 22.31
N GLN A 93 -14.98 -12.41 23.27
CA GLN A 93 -13.90 -11.84 24.07
C GLN A 93 -12.65 -11.60 23.21
N ARG A 94 -12.32 -12.53 22.31
CA ARG A 94 -11.22 -12.40 21.38
C ARG A 94 -11.40 -11.20 20.44
N GLU A 95 -12.61 -10.98 19.93
CA GLU A 95 -12.95 -9.84 19.08
C GLU A 95 -12.81 -8.51 19.85
N GLN A 96 -13.29 -8.44 21.10
CA GLN A 96 -13.15 -7.24 21.95
C GLN A 96 -11.68 -6.92 22.29
N VAL A 97 -10.89 -7.93 22.66
CA VAL A 97 -9.46 -7.75 22.96
C VAL A 97 -8.70 -7.37 21.68
N GLY A 98 -9.02 -7.97 20.55
CA GLY A 98 -8.45 -7.63 19.24
C GLY A 98 -8.68 -6.16 18.88
N GLU A 99 -9.91 -5.68 19.06
CA GLU A 99 -10.26 -4.28 18.81
C GLU A 99 -9.51 -3.32 19.73
N LEU A 100 -9.40 -3.63 21.02
CA LEU A 100 -8.63 -2.82 21.98
C LEU A 100 -7.14 -2.74 21.59
N ILE A 101 -6.55 -3.85 21.18
CA ILE A 101 -5.16 -3.90 20.71
C ILE A 101 -5.02 -3.07 19.43
N ARG A 102 -5.95 -3.18 18.50
CA ARG A 102 -5.98 -2.40 17.25
C ARG A 102 -6.00 -0.89 17.53
N GLU A 103 -6.91 -0.43 18.40
CA GLU A 103 -7.05 0.98 18.76
C GLU A 103 -5.82 1.51 19.52
N SER A 104 -5.26 0.70 20.43
CA SER A 104 -4.05 1.06 21.17
C SER A 104 -2.85 1.19 20.26
N ALA A 105 -2.67 0.24 19.34
CA ALA A 105 -1.60 0.28 18.33
C ALA A 105 -1.78 1.45 17.38
N LEU A 106 -3.01 1.73 16.93
CA LEU A 106 -3.31 2.89 16.08
C LEU A 106 -2.97 4.20 16.80
N THR A 107 -3.35 4.31 18.08
CA THR A 107 -3.05 5.51 18.88
C THR A 107 -1.55 5.72 19.04
N ALA A 108 -0.77 4.67 19.28
CA ALA A 108 0.69 4.74 19.39
C ALA A 108 1.32 5.18 18.04
N VAL A 109 0.87 4.59 16.93
CA VAL A 109 1.32 4.97 15.59
C VAL A 109 0.98 6.43 15.29
N LEU A 110 -0.23 6.88 15.58
CA LEU A 110 -0.66 8.26 15.35
C LEU A 110 0.11 9.28 16.21
N ARG A 111 0.50 8.90 17.45
CA ARG A 111 1.39 9.75 18.26
C ARG A 111 2.75 9.95 17.60
N PHE A 112 3.30 8.90 16.98
CA PHE A 112 4.55 9.02 16.22
C PHE A 112 4.37 9.97 15.02
N TYR A 113 3.26 9.88 14.27
CA TYR A 113 2.97 10.77 13.13
C TYR A 113 2.70 12.24 13.53
N LYS A 114 2.61 12.57 14.81
CA LYS A 114 2.64 13.96 15.28
C LYS A 114 4.05 14.58 15.26
N ILE A 115 5.12 13.79 15.20
CA ILE A 115 6.51 14.28 15.21
C ILE A 115 6.88 14.90 13.84
N PRO A 116 6.74 14.21 12.70
CA PRO A 116 7.11 14.76 11.40
C PRO A 116 6.33 16.03 11.07
N ARG A 117 6.95 16.90 10.30
CA ARG A 117 6.34 18.15 9.86
C ARG A 117 5.47 17.95 8.62
N LEU A 118 5.92 17.14 7.68
CA LEU A 118 5.19 16.76 6.48
C LEU A 118 4.73 15.33 6.61
N LEU A 119 3.47 15.10 6.24
CA LEU A 119 2.88 13.78 6.25
C LEU A 119 2.42 13.40 4.84
N PHE A 120 2.62 12.13 4.50
CA PHE A 120 2.19 11.57 3.24
C PHE A 120 1.39 10.30 3.46
N ALA A 121 0.34 10.12 2.65
CA ALA A 121 -0.45 8.91 2.66
C ALA A 121 -0.86 8.49 1.24
N PRO A 122 -1.08 7.17 1.01
CA PRO A 122 -1.29 6.64 -0.33
C PRO A 122 -2.75 6.77 -0.83
N ASN A 123 -3.69 7.11 0.05
CA ASN A 123 -5.10 7.19 -0.30
C ASN A 123 -5.85 8.23 0.54
N PRO A 124 -7.02 8.73 0.08
CA PRO A 124 -7.78 9.78 0.75
C PRO A 124 -8.26 9.42 2.17
N GLU A 125 -8.57 8.16 2.44
CA GLU A 125 -9.03 7.70 3.76
C GLU A 125 -7.93 7.87 4.82
N LEU A 126 -6.70 7.42 4.50
CA LEU A 126 -5.54 7.59 5.37
C LEU A 126 -5.08 9.05 5.47
N MET A 127 -5.21 9.82 4.39
CA MET A 127 -4.97 11.27 4.43
C MET A 127 -5.89 11.93 5.45
N GLY A 128 -7.20 11.74 5.33
CA GLY A 128 -8.18 12.30 6.26
C GLY A 128 -8.02 11.79 7.70
N LEU A 129 -7.62 10.52 7.90
CA LEU A 129 -7.29 9.99 9.23
C LEU A 129 -6.12 10.75 9.86
N LEU A 130 -5.02 10.90 9.13
CA LEU A 130 -3.83 11.61 9.59
C LEU A 130 -4.13 13.08 9.87
N GLU A 131 -4.83 13.78 8.98
CA GLU A 131 -5.21 15.18 9.16
C GLU A 131 -6.03 15.39 10.44
N ARG A 132 -7.10 14.61 10.63
CA ARG A 132 -7.95 14.70 11.83
C ARG A 132 -7.20 14.38 13.13
N ARG A 133 -6.26 13.45 13.10
CA ARG A 133 -5.59 12.96 14.31
C ARG A 133 -4.31 13.70 14.65
N THR A 134 -3.68 14.33 13.67
CA THR A 134 -2.42 15.08 13.87
C THR A 134 -2.59 16.58 13.82
N GLY A 135 -3.65 17.08 13.17
CA GLY A 135 -3.87 18.52 12.91
C GLY A 135 -2.89 19.09 11.88
N LYS A 136 -2.23 18.25 11.06
CA LYS A 136 -1.22 18.65 10.10
C LYS A 136 -1.72 18.44 8.66
N PRO A 137 -1.21 19.21 7.67
CA PRO A 137 -1.47 18.93 6.28
C PRO A 137 -0.89 17.58 5.87
N VAL A 138 -1.64 16.82 5.08
CA VAL A 138 -1.22 15.51 4.57
C VAL A 138 -1.25 15.53 3.05
N TYR A 139 -0.16 15.11 2.44
CA TYR A 139 0.03 15.09 1.00
C TYR A 139 -0.16 13.70 0.44
N SER A 140 -0.52 13.62 -0.84
CA SER A 140 -0.68 12.34 -1.53
C SER A 140 0.69 11.76 -1.90
N MET A 141 0.97 10.53 -1.47
CA MET A 141 2.10 9.73 -1.96
C MET A 141 1.58 8.37 -2.41
N ARG A 142 1.04 8.35 -3.61
CA ARG A 142 0.62 7.10 -4.26
C ARG A 142 1.83 6.23 -4.59
N ARG A 143 1.58 5.06 -5.15
CA ARG A 143 2.61 4.18 -5.71
C ARG A 143 2.67 4.35 -7.21
N GLY A 144 3.88 4.26 -7.74
CA GLY A 144 4.12 4.16 -9.17
C GLY A 144 4.16 2.72 -9.64
N VAL A 145 4.11 2.55 -10.94
CA VAL A 145 4.28 1.26 -11.63
C VAL A 145 5.27 1.41 -12.77
N ASP A 146 6.04 0.35 -13.02
CA ASP A 146 6.87 0.24 -14.21
C ASP A 146 5.98 -0.09 -15.42
N THR A 147 5.60 0.94 -16.18
CA THR A 147 4.72 0.81 -17.34
C THR A 147 5.41 0.25 -18.58
N GLN A 148 6.75 0.12 -18.56
CA GLN A 148 7.50 -0.56 -19.64
C GLN A 148 7.51 -2.07 -19.38
N LEU A 149 7.69 -2.48 -18.13
CA LEU A 149 7.63 -3.87 -17.74
C LEU A 149 6.21 -4.41 -17.84
N PHE A 150 5.25 -3.74 -17.18
CA PHE A 150 3.82 -4.11 -17.20
C PHE A 150 3.13 -3.42 -18.37
N SER A 151 2.89 -4.19 -19.44
CA SER A 151 2.31 -3.69 -20.69
C SER A 151 1.34 -4.70 -21.32
N PRO A 152 0.25 -4.25 -21.95
CA PRO A 152 -0.64 -5.13 -22.75
C PRO A 152 0.09 -5.86 -23.88
N GLU A 153 1.18 -5.30 -24.40
CA GLU A 153 1.99 -5.89 -25.47
C GLU A 153 2.61 -7.24 -25.12
N ARG A 154 2.69 -7.56 -23.84
CA ARG A 154 3.19 -8.86 -23.35
C ARG A 154 2.13 -9.97 -23.41
N ARG A 155 0.92 -9.66 -23.90
CA ARG A 155 -0.13 -10.66 -24.09
C ARG A 155 0.22 -11.55 -25.27
N ASP A 156 0.33 -12.84 -25.04
CA ASP A 156 0.66 -13.85 -26.05
C ASP A 156 -0.49 -14.82 -26.37
N ARG A 157 -1.61 -14.74 -25.62
CA ARG A 157 -2.80 -15.53 -25.89
C ARG A 157 -3.79 -14.82 -26.81
N THR A 158 -4.34 -15.54 -27.78
CA THR A 158 -5.32 -15.02 -28.76
C THR A 158 -6.75 -15.52 -28.54
N GLY A 159 -6.95 -16.49 -27.64
CA GLY A 159 -8.24 -17.11 -27.38
C GLY A 159 -8.25 -17.97 -26.13
N GLY A 160 -9.24 -18.86 -26.01
CA GLY A 160 -9.43 -19.76 -24.89
C GLY A 160 -10.36 -19.21 -23.80
N PRO A 161 -10.36 -19.83 -22.58
CA PRO A 161 -11.26 -19.46 -21.49
C PRO A 161 -11.07 -18.02 -21.02
N PHE A 162 -12.11 -17.43 -20.44
CA PHE A 162 -12.00 -16.14 -19.75
C PHE A 162 -11.12 -16.29 -18.52
N VAL A 163 -9.97 -15.57 -18.48
CA VAL A 163 -8.98 -15.71 -17.42
C VAL A 163 -9.18 -14.65 -16.34
N ILE A 164 -9.49 -15.12 -15.14
CA ILE A 164 -9.63 -14.32 -13.92
C ILE A 164 -8.33 -14.43 -13.14
N GLY A 165 -7.59 -13.32 -12.98
CA GLY A 165 -6.29 -13.29 -12.34
C GLY A 165 -6.34 -12.90 -10.88
N TYR A 166 -5.42 -13.45 -10.10
CA TYR A 166 -5.02 -12.99 -8.77
C TYR A 166 -3.50 -13.02 -8.67
N VAL A 167 -2.94 -11.97 -8.09
CA VAL A 167 -1.49 -11.90 -7.77
C VAL A 167 -1.33 -11.40 -6.34
N GLY A 168 -0.58 -12.14 -5.52
CA GLY A 168 -0.31 -11.75 -4.16
C GLY A 168 0.03 -12.92 -3.23
N ARG A 169 0.22 -12.61 -1.95
CA ARG A 169 0.39 -13.64 -0.92
C ARG A 169 -0.91 -14.42 -0.74
N LEU A 170 -0.78 -15.75 -0.64
CA LEU A 170 -1.94 -16.63 -0.43
C LEU A 170 -2.18 -16.81 1.09
N THR A 171 -2.79 -15.80 1.71
CA THR A 171 -2.95 -15.71 3.16
C THR A 171 -4.35 -15.21 3.52
N ILE A 172 -4.81 -15.49 4.74
CA ILE A 172 -6.16 -15.15 5.22
C ILE A 172 -6.41 -13.64 5.19
N GLU A 173 -5.41 -12.81 5.53
CA GLU A 173 -5.53 -11.36 5.52
C GLU A 173 -5.79 -10.78 4.11
N LYS A 174 -5.47 -11.54 3.06
CA LYS A 174 -5.79 -11.18 1.67
C LYS A 174 -7.18 -11.68 1.24
N ASN A 175 -7.92 -12.26 2.16
CA ASN A 175 -9.25 -12.81 1.90
C ASN A 175 -9.26 -13.83 0.74
N ILE A 176 -8.18 -14.63 0.65
CA ILE A 176 -7.91 -15.46 -0.53
C ILE A 176 -8.93 -16.59 -0.68
N ARG A 177 -9.54 -17.08 0.41
CA ARG A 177 -10.57 -18.13 0.37
C ARG A 177 -11.81 -17.71 -0.41
N PHE A 178 -12.06 -16.40 -0.49
CA PHE A 178 -13.12 -15.84 -1.32
C PHE A 178 -13.00 -16.25 -2.81
N LEU A 179 -11.82 -16.52 -3.33
CA LEU A 179 -11.65 -16.95 -4.72
C LEU A 179 -12.33 -18.30 -4.99
N ALA A 180 -12.30 -19.22 -4.03
CA ALA A 180 -13.00 -20.50 -4.15
C ALA A 180 -14.53 -20.34 -4.05
N GLU A 181 -15.01 -19.38 -3.25
CA GLU A 181 -16.44 -19.03 -3.20
C GLU A 181 -16.89 -18.39 -4.51
N LEU A 182 -16.05 -17.51 -5.05
CA LEU A 182 -16.29 -16.82 -6.32
C LEU A 182 -16.32 -17.81 -7.49
N GLU A 183 -15.40 -18.80 -7.54
CA GLU A 183 -15.42 -19.86 -8.55
C GLU A 183 -16.77 -20.60 -8.56
N ARG A 184 -17.23 -21.08 -7.40
CA ARG A 184 -18.52 -21.78 -7.26
C ARG A 184 -19.71 -20.90 -7.65
N SER A 185 -19.63 -19.62 -7.27
CA SER A 185 -20.71 -18.67 -7.61
C SER A 185 -20.78 -18.37 -9.11
N LEU A 186 -19.63 -18.30 -9.79
CA LEU A 186 -19.57 -18.13 -11.25
C LEU A 186 -20.07 -19.37 -12.00
N GLU A 187 -19.78 -20.58 -11.51
CA GLU A 187 -20.32 -21.83 -12.05
C GLU A 187 -21.83 -21.87 -11.90
N THR A 188 -22.37 -21.57 -10.71
CA THR A 188 -23.79 -21.50 -10.44
C THR A 188 -24.49 -20.44 -11.28
N ALA A 189 -23.81 -19.30 -11.53
CA ALA A 189 -24.35 -18.24 -12.39
C ALA A 189 -24.22 -18.54 -13.89
N GLY A 190 -23.70 -19.72 -14.27
CA GLY A 190 -23.62 -20.18 -15.65
C GLY A 190 -22.60 -19.47 -16.50
N LEU A 191 -21.49 -18.99 -15.93
CA LEU A 191 -20.37 -18.50 -16.72
C LEU A 191 -19.70 -19.69 -17.44
N PRO A 192 -19.66 -19.70 -18.80
CA PRO A 192 -19.34 -20.95 -19.49
C PRO A 192 -17.86 -21.32 -19.33
N ASP A 193 -16.99 -20.75 -20.08
CA ASP A 193 -15.59 -21.14 -20.17
C ASP A 193 -14.69 -20.12 -19.46
N PHE A 194 -14.32 -20.39 -18.21
CA PHE A 194 -13.43 -19.56 -17.43
C PHE A 194 -12.42 -20.37 -16.63
N ARG A 195 -11.33 -19.73 -16.24
CA ARG A 195 -10.34 -20.26 -15.33
C ARG A 195 -9.72 -19.16 -14.46
N PHE A 196 -9.23 -19.54 -13.29
CA PHE A 196 -8.39 -18.66 -12.47
C PHE A 196 -6.91 -18.84 -12.79
N SER A 197 -6.18 -17.74 -12.81
CA SER A 197 -4.71 -17.69 -12.84
C SER A 197 -4.23 -17.09 -11.53
N ILE A 198 -3.66 -17.93 -10.65
CA ILE A 198 -3.24 -17.54 -9.31
C ILE A 198 -1.72 -17.50 -9.25
N VAL A 199 -1.17 -16.31 -8.98
CA VAL A 199 0.28 -16.07 -8.88
C VAL A 199 0.61 -15.68 -7.45
N GLY A 200 1.54 -16.39 -6.86
CA GLY A 200 2.00 -16.18 -5.48
C GLY A 200 2.10 -17.47 -4.70
N GLN A 201 2.41 -17.34 -3.42
CA GLN A 201 2.51 -18.45 -2.47
C GLN A 201 2.04 -18.00 -1.09
N GLY A 202 1.68 -18.92 -0.20
CA GLY A 202 1.29 -18.63 1.17
C GLY A 202 0.68 -19.84 1.88
N ALA A 203 0.31 -19.63 3.15
CA ALA A 203 -0.21 -20.70 4.00
C ALA A 203 -1.55 -21.28 3.50
N GLU A 204 -2.28 -20.54 2.68
CA GLU A 204 -3.59 -20.96 2.16
C GLU A 204 -3.51 -21.70 0.81
N GLU A 205 -2.32 -21.92 0.25
CA GLU A 205 -2.17 -22.54 -1.07
C GLU A 205 -2.75 -23.94 -1.15
N GLU A 206 -2.44 -24.81 -0.19
CA GLU A 206 -2.94 -26.18 -0.15
C GLU A 206 -4.49 -26.19 -0.05
N TRP A 207 -5.03 -25.32 0.81
CA TRP A 207 -6.49 -25.19 0.93
C TRP A 207 -7.12 -24.75 -0.39
N LEU A 208 -6.55 -23.79 -1.08
CA LEU A 208 -7.07 -23.32 -2.38
C LEU A 208 -7.01 -24.43 -3.44
N ARG A 209 -5.89 -25.15 -3.52
CA ARG A 209 -5.74 -26.28 -4.46
C ARG A 209 -6.78 -27.38 -4.23
N ALA A 210 -7.15 -27.62 -2.97
CA ALA A 210 -8.19 -28.58 -2.61
C ALA A 210 -9.62 -28.08 -2.90
N ASN A 211 -9.84 -26.76 -2.95
CA ASN A 211 -11.17 -26.16 -3.04
C ASN A 211 -11.49 -25.44 -4.38
N MET A 212 -10.51 -25.34 -5.29
CA MET A 212 -10.66 -24.74 -6.62
C MET A 212 -10.34 -25.76 -7.72
N ARG A 213 -11.24 -25.94 -8.67
CA ARG A 213 -11.10 -26.89 -9.77
C ARG A 213 -10.67 -26.22 -11.08
N ARG A 214 -10.96 -24.93 -11.24
CA ARG A 214 -10.67 -24.16 -12.45
C ARG A 214 -9.50 -23.20 -12.25
N ALA A 215 -8.60 -23.48 -11.30
CA ALA A 215 -7.46 -22.63 -10.98
C ALA A 215 -6.13 -23.24 -11.43
N VAL A 216 -5.31 -22.41 -12.04
CA VAL A 216 -3.90 -22.70 -12.33
C VAL A 216 -3.04 -21.89 -11.36
N PHE A 217 -2.20 -22.58 -10.60
CA PHE A 217 -1.29 -21.98 -9.63
C PHE A 217 0.12 -21.90 -10.23
N ALA A 218 0.55 -20.68 -10.53
CA ALA A 218 1.84 -20.42 -11.18
C ALA A 218 3.01 -20.26 -10.20
N GLY A 219 2.74 -20.32 -8.89
CA GLY A 219 3.75 -20.03 -7.86
C GLY A 219 4.17 -18.55 -7.87
N VAL A 220 5.38 -18.27 -7.38
CA VAL A 220 5.92 -16.90 -7.33
C VAL A 220 6.57 -16.57 -8.68
N LEU A 221 6.07 -15.54 -9.34
CA LEU A 221 6.63 -15.00 -10.57
C LEU A 221 7.23 -13.60 -10.31
N ASN A 222 8.24 -13.22 -11.09
CA ASN A 222 8.90 -11.93 -11.02
C ASN A 222 9.24 -11.42 -12.43
N GLY A 223 9.50 -10.13 -12.58
CA GLY A 223 9.95 -9.50 -13.83
C GLY A 223 9.03 -9.82 -15.00
N GLU A 224 9.61 -10.20 -16.13
CA GLU A 224 8.87 -10.46 -17.37
C GLU A 224 7.83 -11.59 -17.28
N ALA A 225 8.14 -12.66 -16.50
CA ALA A 225 7.20 -13.76 -16.31
C ALA A 225 5.93 -13.28 -15.57
N LEU A 226 6.08 -12.42 -14.56
CA LEU A 226 4.96 -11.81 -13.87
C LEU A 226 4.17 -10.86 -14.78
N ALA A 227 4.86 -10.01 -15.54
CA ALA A 227 4.22 -9.08 -16.47
C ALA A 227 3.42 -9.81 -17.57
N ARG A 228 3.96 -10.91 -18.09
CA ARG A 228 3.26 -11.79 -19.04
C ARG A 228 2.04 -12.44 -18.40
N ALA A 229 2.16 -12.90 -17.16
CA ALA A 229 1.02 -13.47 -16.45
C ALA A 229 -0.14 -12.47 -16.32
N TYR A 230 0.15 -11.21 -15.93
CA TYR A 230 -0.87 -10.15 -15.91
C TYR A 230 -1.48 -9.92 -17.29
N ALA A 231 -0.67 -9.69 -18.33
CA ALA A 231 -1.15 -9.37 -19.68
C ALA A 231 -2.08 -10.45 -20.24
N ASN A 232 -1.93 -11.70 -19.81
CA ASN A 232 -2.76 -12.84 -20.20
C ASN A 232 -4.07 -13.00 -19.42
N MET A 233 -4.34 -12.14 -18.44
CA MET A 233 -5.63 -12.10 -17.74
C MET A 233 -6.66 -11.30 -18.55
N ASP A 234 -7.94 -11.60 -18.33
CA ASP A 234 -9.07 -10.84 -18.90
C ASP A 234 -9.70 -9.93 -17.85
N ALA A 235 -9.67 -10.33 -16.58
CA ALA A 235 -10.03 -9.53 -15.42
C ALA A 235 -9.09 -9.88 -14.26
N PHE A 236 -8.77 -8.90 -13.43
CA PHE A 236 -8.01 -9.08 -12.20
C PHE A 236 -8.93 -8.96 -11.00
N VAL A 237 -8.88 -9.90 -10.06
CA VAL A 237 -9.70 -9.88 -8.84
C VAL A 237 -8.82 -9.74 -7.62
N PHE A 238 -9.14 -8.75 -6.77
CA PHE A 238 -8.37 -8.50 -5.56
C PHE A 238 -9.29 -8.24 -4.36
N PRO A 239 -9.66 -9.28 -3.58
CA PRO A 239 -10.64 -9.19 -2.51
C PRO A 239 -10.06 -8.74 -1.16
N SER A 240 -8.86 -8.16 -1.13
CA SER A 240 -8.17 -7.76 0.09
C SER A 240 -8.77 -6.51 0.71
N HIS A 241 -9.04 -6.54 2.02
CA HIS A 241 -9.58 -5.42 2.78
C HIS A 241 -8.48 -4.59 3.50
N THR A 242 -7.25 -5.11 3.58
CA THR A 242 -6.20 -4.58 4.48
C THR A 242 -5.08 -3.84 3.76
N ASP A 243 -5.05 -3.86 2.43
CA ASP A 243 -4.01 -3.17 1.67
C ASP A 243 -4.17 -1.65 1.76
N THR A 244 -3.08 -0.94 1.98
CA THR A 244 -3.06 0.52 2.02
C THR A 244 -3.15 1.17 0.64
N PHE A 245 -2.75 0.44 -0.41
CA PHE A 245 -2.79 0.92 -1.79
C PHE A 245 -3.22 -0.17 -2.79
N GLY A 246 -2.48 -1.28 -2.91
CA GLY A 246 -2.73 -2.35 -3.87
C GLY A 246 -1.88 -2.22 -5.13
N ASN A 247 -0.54 -2.32 -4.99
CA ASN A 247 0.39 -2.26 -6.14
C ASN A 247 0.02 -3.26 -7.24
N VAL A 248 -0.40 -4.47 -6.86
CA VAL A 248 -0.82 -5.53 -7.78
C VAL A 248 -2.03 -5.13 -8.64
N VAL A 249 -2.90 -4.26 -8.12
CA VAL A 249 -4.02 -3.69 -8.90
C VAL A 249 -3.49 -2.74 -9.95
N LEU A 250 -2.54 -1.88 -9.59
CA LEU A 250 -1.93 -0.93 -10.53
C LEU A 250 -1.11 -1.66 -11.60
N GLU A 251 -0.41 -2.75 -11.26
CA GLU A 251 0.29 -3.62 -12.21
C GLU A 251 -0.69 -4.27 -13.21
N ALA A 252 -1.86 -4.72 -12.74
CA ALA A 252 -2.93 -5.23 -13.59
C ALA A 252 -3.44 -4.15 -14.57
N LEU A 253 -3.74 -2.94 -14.06
CA LEU A 253 -4.17 -1.83 -14.92
C LEU A 253 -3.09 -1.45 -15.94
N ALA A 254 -1.81 -1.42 -15.54
CA ALA A 254 -0.69 -1.15 -16.45
C ALA A 254 -0.57 -2.20 -17.57
N SER A 255 -0.91 -3.45 -17.28
CA SER A 255 -0.99 -4.54 -18.25
C SER A 255 -2.27 -4.52 -19.10
N GLY A 256 -3.09 -3.46 -18.99
CA GLY A 256 -4.37 -3.35 -19.69
C GLY A 256 -5.41 -4.34 -19.18
N VAL A 257 -5.40 -4.69 -17.92
CA VAL A 257 -6.34 -5.66 -17.33
C VAL A 257 -7.25 -4.94 -16.33
N PRO A 258 -8.57 -4.88 -16.58
CA PRO A 258 -9.52 -4.27 -15.68
C PRO A 258 -9.56 -5.02 -14.36
N ALA A 259 -9.60 -4.27 -13.24
CA ALA A 259 -9.57 -4.84 -11.91
C ALA A 259 -10.93 -4.77 -11.22
N ILE A 260 -11.28 -5.83 -10.49
CA ILE A 260 -12.45 -5.90 -9.61
C ILE A 260 -11.93 -6.02 -8.17
N VAL A 261 -12.21 -5.00 -7.38
CA VAL A 261 -11.70 -4.87 -6.02
C VAL A 261 -12.86 -4.69 -5.03
N THR A 262 -12.63 -4.94 -3.75
CA THR A 262 -13.60 -4.63 -2.69
C THR A 262 -13.65 -3.10 -2.43
N ASP A 263 -14.74 -2.63 -1.86
CA ASP A 263 -14.98 -1.27 -1.38
C ASP A 263 -14.21 -0.91 -0.09
N ARG A 264 -13.25 -1.75 0.33
CA ARG A 264 -12.46 -1.57 1.54
C ARG A 264 -10.97 -1.51 1.25
N GLY A 265 -10.26 -0.72 2.07
CA GLY A 265 -8.81 -0.54 1.94
C GLY A 265 -8.43 0.33 0.74
N GLY A 266 -7.13 0.37 0.46
CA GLY A 266 -6.55 1.23 -0.59
C GLY A 266 -6.87 0.86 -2.03
N PRO A 267 -7.07 -0.42 -2.40
CA PRO A 267 -7.33 -0.84 -3.78
C PRO A 267 -8.52 -0.13 -4.44
N GLN A 268 -9.58 0.19 -3.70
CA GLN A 268 -10.74 0.94 -4.22
C GLN A 268 -10.38 2.31 -4.79
N PHE A 269 -9.31 2.95 -4.30
CA PHE A 269 -8.86 4.26 -4.77
C PHE A 269 -7.93 4.18 -5.99
N VAL A 270 -7.53 2.99 -6.41
CA VAL A 270 -6.75 2.73 -7.62
C VAL A 270 -7.67 2.52 -8.82
N VAL A 271 -8.85 1.93 -8.60
CA VAL A 271 -9.83 1.60 -9.63
C VAL A 271 -10.84 2.74 -9.81
N ARG A 272 -11.05 3.19 -11.05
CA ARG A 272 -12.17 4.05 -11.43
C ARG A 272 -13.35 3.17 -11.79
N HIS A 273 -14.38 3.14 -10.92
CA HIS A 273 -15.53 2.28 -11.08
C HIS A 273 -16.26 2.50 -12.40
N GLY A 274 -16.43 1.43 -13.19
CA GLY A 274 -17.07 1.47 -14.50
C GLY A 274 -16.17 1.90 -15.67
N GLU A 275 -14.96 2.42 -15.39
CA GLU A 275 -14.01 2.90 -16.39
C GLU A 275 -12.78 1.99 -16.48
N THR A 276 -12.02 1.79 -15.38
CA THR A 276 -10.81 0.96 -15.36
C THR A 276 -11.03 -0.39 -14.68
N GLY A 277 -12.23 -0.64 -14.20
CA GLY A 277 -12.63 -1.83 -13.46
C GLY A 277 -13.85 -1.55 -12.61
N PHE A 278 -14.01 -2.31 -11.53
CA PHE A 278 -15.18 -2.19 -10.64
C PHE A 278 -14.76 -2.24 -9.18
N VAL A 279 -15.46 -1.46 -8.35
CA VAL A 279 -15.41 -1.55 -6.89
C VAL A 279 -16.69 -2.28 -6.47
N ALA A 280 -16.57 -3.46 -5.86
CA ALA A 280 -17.66 -4.34 -5.47
C ALA A 280 -17.90 -4.25 -3.95
N GLN A 281 -19.15 -4.06 -3.55
CA GLN A 281 -19.57 -3.92 -2.15
C GLN A 281 -19.86 -5.28 -1.49
N ASN A 282 -20.16 -6.30 -2.31
CA ASN A 282 -20.53 -7.63 -1.84
C ASN A 282 -20.11 -8.72 -2.84
N PRO A 283 -20.12 -10.00 -2.44
CA PRO A 283 -19.76 -11.13 -3.32
C PRO A 283 -20.56 -11.21 -4.63
N GLY A 284 -21.83 -10.88 -4.60
CA GLY A 284 -22.71 -10.94 -5.77
C GLY A 284 -22.30 -9.94 -6.85
N GLU A 285 -21.76 -8.78 -6.46
CA GLU A 285 -21.25 -7.78 -7.41
C GLU A 285 -20.00 -8.25 -8.12
N PHE A 286 -19.08 -8.97 -7.44
CA PHE A 286 -17.94 -9.60 -8.11
C PHE A 286 -18.40 -10.52 -9.24
N VAL A 287 -19.37 -11.39 -8.97
CA VAL A 287 -19.96 -12.30 -9.97
C VAL A 287 -20.59 -11.51 -11.12
N SER A 288 -21.39 -10.51 -10.81
CA SER A 288 -22.07 -9.66 -11.80
C SER A 288 -21.07 -8.95 -12.71
N HIS A 289 -20.03 -8.34 -12.15
CA HIS A 289 -19.01 -7.61 -12.90
C HIS A 289 -18.17 -8.53 -13.78
N ILE A 290 -17.77 -9.71 -13.30
CA ILE A 290 -17.04 -10.70 -14.10
C ILE A 290 -17.89 -11.16 -15.29
N ARG A 291 -19.16 -11.52 -15.05
CA ARG A 291 -20.08 -11.91 -16.12
C ARG A 291 -20.27 -10.81 -17.15
N ARG A 292 -20.38 -9.55 -16.70
CA ARG A 292 -20.51 -8.38 -17.57
C ARG A 292 -19.30 -8.17 -18.46
N LEU A 293 -18.08 -8.43 -17.96
CA LEU A 293 -16.85 -8.38 -18.76
C LEU A 293 -16.74 -9.54 -19.73
N ALA A 294 -17.09 -10.75 -19.29
CA ALA A 294 -17.01 -11.95 -20.10
C ALA A 294 -18.01 -11.95 -21.28
N ALA A 295 -19.20 -11.36 -21.08
CA ALA A 295 -20.24 -11.28 -22.10
C ALA A 295 -20.04 -10.16 -23.13
N GLY A 296 -19.25 -9.10 -22.81
CA GLY A 296 -19.15 -7.90 -23.63
C GLY A 296 -17.73 -7.62 -24.12
N ARG A 297 -17.36 -8.14 -25.30
CA ARG A 297 -16.01 -7.96 -25.87
C ARG A 297 -15.62 -6.49 -26.04
N ASP A 298 -16.51 -5.67 -26.59
CA ASP A 298 -16.23 -4.24 -26.82
C ASP A 298 -16.04 -3.50 -25.49
N ARG A 299 -16.86 -3.79 -24.51
CA ARG A 299 -16.73 -3.22 -23.16
C ARG A 299 -15.41 -3.63 -22.52
N LEU A 300 -15.05 -4.90 -22.59
CA LEU A 300 -13.77 -5.38 -22.07
C LEU A 300 -12.63 -4.63 -22.75
N GLN A 301 -12.67 -4.46 -24.07
CA GLN A 301 -11.61 -3.76 -24.81
C GLN A 301 -11.54 -2.27 -24.43
N MET A 302 -12.66 -1.56 -24.34
CA MET A 302 -12.68 -0.17 -23.86
C MET A 302 -12.08 -0.04 -22.46
N MET A 303 -12.47 -0.93 -21.55
CA MET A 303 -11.98 -0.92 -20.17
C MET A 303 -10.49 -1.27 -20.09
N ARG A 304 -9.98 -2.15 -20.95
CA ARG A 304 -8.55 -2.46 -21.08
C ARG A 304 -7.73 -1.23 -21.49
N THR A 305 -8.22 -0.48 -22.46
CA THR A 305 -7.60 0.78 -22.91
C THR A 305 -7.59 1.80 -21.78
N ALA A 306 -8.73 2.04 -21.15
CA ALA A 306 -8.84 2.99 -20.05
C ALA A 306 -7.97 2.60 -18.82
N ALA A 307 -7.87 1.29 -18.52
CA ALA A 307 -6.98 0.79 -17.47
C ALA A 307 -5.51 1.12 -17.78
N ARG A 308 -5.06 0.87 -19.00
CA ARG A 308 -3.70 1.20 -19.46
C ARG A 308 -3.43 2.70 -19.38
N GLU A 309 -4.30 3.53 -19.90
CA GLU A 309 -4.18 4.99 -19.89
C GLU A 309 -4.09 5.54 -18.46
N CYS A 310 -4.93 5.04 -17.56
CA CYS A 310 -4.89 5.41 -16.15
C CYS A 310 -3.55 5.06 -15.50
N ALA A 311 -3.00 3.88 -15.77
CA ALA A 311 -1.73 3.44 -15.20
C ALA A 311 -0.52 4.20 -15.77
N LEU A 312 -0.57 4.65 -17.03
CA LEU A 312 0.49 5.49 -17.62
C LEU A 312 0.68 6.81 -16.88
N GLN A 313 -0.37 7.34 -16.24
CA GLN A 313 -0.31 8.55 -15.41
C GLN A 313 0.29 8.29 -14.01
N ALA A 314 0.53 7.04 -13.65
CA ALA A 314 1.06 6.61 -12.37
C ALA A 314 2.49 6.04 -12.50
N SER A 315 3.32 6.66 -13.33
CA SER A 315 4.75 6.31 -13.38
C SER A 315 5.46 6.72 -12.07
N TRP A 316 6.56 6.04 -11.75
CA TRP A 316 7.35 6.41 -10.57
C TRP A 316 7.88 7.85 -10.65
N ASP A 317 8.27 8.31 -11.83
CA ASP A 317 8.75 9.68 -12.04
C ASP A 317 7.66 10.71 -11.70
N ALA A 318 6.45 10.54 -12.23
CA ALA A 318 5.32 11.43 -11.95
C ALA A 318 4.97 11.46 -10.45
N ILE A 319 5.04 10.32 -9.75
CA ILE A 319 4.79 10.25 -8.31
C ILE A 319 5.87 11.01 -7.52
N PHE A 320 7.15 10.79 -7.83
CA PHE A 320 8.23 11.47 -7.12
C PHE A 320 8.33 12.95 -7.45
N ASP A 321 8.04 13.38 -8.67
CA ASP A 321 7.93 14.81 -9.03
C ASP A 321 6.89 15.51 -8.16
N GLY A 322 5.73 14.87 -7.92
CA GLY A 322 4.72 15.38 -7.00
C GLY A 322 5.23 15.51 -5.57
N VAL A 323 5.90 14.48 -5.05
CA VAL A 323 6.49 14.49 -3.70
C VAL A 323 7.55 15.58 -3.56
N TYR A 324 8.43 15.76 -4.54
CA TYR A 324 9.45 16.81 -4.53
C TYR A 324 8.86 18.22 -4.63
N ALA A 325 7.76 18.39 -5.38
CA ALA A 325 7.01 19.63 -5.41
C ALA A 325 6.43 19.98 -4.02
N ASP A 326 5.88 18.99 -3.31
CA ASP A 326 5.36 19.15 -1.95
C ASP A 326 6.48 19.49 -0.95
N TYR A 327 7.64 18.82 -1.03
CA TYR A 327 8.81 19.19 -0.22
C TYR A 327 9.21 20.64 -0.46
N SER A 328 9.36 21.03 -1.72
CA SER A 328 9.81 22.36 -2.10
C SER A 328 8.83 23.45 -1.62
N ARG A 329 7.52 23.16 -1.66
CA ARG A 329 6.47 24.07 -1.16
C ARG A 329 6.60 24.27 0.35
N GLU A 330 6.74 23.19 1.10
CA GLU A 330 6.84 23.27 2.56
C GLU A 330 8.15 23.87 3.04
N LEU A 331 9.27 23.58 2.40
CA LEU A 331 10.56 24.21 2.73
C LEU A 331 10.53 25.72 2.50
N ARG A 332 9.84 26.20 1.44
CA ARG A 332 9.62 27.64 1.23
C ARG A 332 8.73 28.25 2.33
N ASN A 333 7.67 27.56 2.75
CA ASN A 333 6.80 28.03 3.85
C ASN A 333 7.58 28.16 5.17
N LEU A 334 8.48 27.21 5.45
CA LEU A 334 9.37 27.25 6.60
C LEU A 334 10.30 28.44 6.59
N ALA A 335 10.95 28.71 5.44
CA ALA A 335 11.84 29.84 5.26
C ALA A 335 11.10 31.18 5.39
N ALA A 336 9.88 31.28 4.91
CA ALA A 336 9.03 32.48 5.04
C ALA A 336 8.58 32.71 6.49
N GLY A 337 8.14 31.64 7.19
CA GLY A 337 7.72 31.72 8.60
C GLY A 337 8.85 32.11 9.56
N SER A 338 10.08 31.64 9.30
CA SER A 338 11.25 32.05 10.08
C SER A 338 11.62 33.53 9.87
N ARG A 339 11.43 34.08 8.66
CA ARG A 339 11.68 35.52 8.38
C ARG A 339 10.65 36.43 9.06
N THR A 340 9.38 36.00 9.15
CA THR A 340 8.34 36.75 9.85
C THR A 340 8.53 36.71 11.37
N GLY A 341 8.94 35.57 11.94
CA GLY A 341 9.25 35.45 13.36
C GLY A 341 10.42 36.32 13.81
N VAL A 342 11.51 36.36 13.00
CA VAL A 342 12.68 37.22 13.27
C VAL A 342 12.31 38.71 13.13
N ARG A 343 11.41 39.08 12.21
CA ARG A 343 10.92 40.45 12.05
C ARG A 343 10.04 40.87 13.23
N ALA A 344 9.18 39.97 13.73
CA ALA A 344 8.36 40.24 14.90
C ALA A 344 9.18 40.42 16.18
N GLN A 345 10.19 39.59 16.40
CA GLN A 345 11.11 39.72 17.54
C GLN A 345 11.96 40.98 17.48
N ARG A 346 12.40 41.43 16.28
CA ARG A 346 13.10 42.71 16.12
C ARG A 346 12.17 43.94 16.34
N ALA A 347 10.90 43.83 16.01
CA ALA A 347 9.92 44.90 16.24
C ALA A 347 9.58 45.07 17.73
N VAL A 348 9.62 44.00 18.53
CA VAL A 348 9.39 44.04 19.98
C VAL A 348 10.64 44.51 20.75
N ALA A 349 11.83 44.39 20.16
CA ALA A 349 13.10 44.78 20.79
C ALA A 349 13.57 46.22 20.46
N ALA A 350 12.78 47.02 19.73
CA ALA A 350 13.10 48.42 19.49
C ALA A 350 12.72 49.26 20.73
N PRO A 351 13.65 49.99 21.36
CA PRO A 351 13.31 50.86 22.48
C PRO A 351 12.41 51.99 22.01
N PRO A 352 11.51 52.50 22.86
CA PRO A 352 10.69 53.66 22.51
C PRO A 352 11.61 54.83 22.24
N VAL A 353 11.46 55.42 21.05
CA VAL A 353 12.12 56.67 20.68
C VAL A 353 11.49 57.76 21.54
N GLY A 354 12.28 58.29 22.50
CA GLY A 354 11.94 59.43 23.33
C GLY A 354 12.03 60.75 22.57
#